data_0681e607e9d2d977bf18c0c03506c0ae
#
_entry.id   0681e607e9d2d977bf18c0c03506c0ae
#
_cell.length_a   1.000
_cell.length_b   1.000
_cell.length_c   1.000
_cell.angle_alpha   90.00
_cell.angle_beta   90.00
_cell.angle_gamma   90.00
#
_symmetry.space_group_name_H-M   'P 1'
#
loop_
_entity.id
_entity.type
_entity.pdbx_description
1 polymer ?
#
loop_
_entity_poly.entity_id
_entity_poly.type
_entity_poly.pdbx_seq_one_letter_code
_entity_poly.pdbx_strand_id
1 'polypeptide(L)'
;MAGNTFGHLFRLTTFGESHGEAIGGVIDGCPAGIALDFEQIQRELDRRRPGQSAIVTQRKEADKVQFLSGIFEGKTTGAPIGFIIANTQQHSQDYDHLKDLYRPSHADYVYEQKYGLRDYRGGGRSSARETAVRVVAGAIAKQFLKGIKITAYVSAVGELALPEKDHQLLDFSQIEKNPVRCPDPVLAEQMETYIKQVRKEGDTVGGIVSCVIQGVPVGLGEPVFDRLHAELGKAMLSINAVKGFEYGGGFASTRKRGSQNNDIFLPDGTTRTNYSGGIQGGISNGMDIYFRVAFKPVATLMQEQETINRAGEVVQFQGKGRHDPCVVPRAVPIVEAMSALVLADYLLIHNAYKELF
;
A
#
# COMPACT_ATOMS: atom_id res chain seq x y z
N MET A 1 2.60 -22.28 2.70
CA MET A 1 2.63 -21.35 3.84
C MET A 1 1.32 -20.57 3.88
N ALA A 2 0.83 -20.24 5.07
CA ALA A 2 -0.35 -19.39 5.19
C ALA A 2 -0.01 -17.96 4.74
N GLY A 3 -0.91 -17.31 3.97
CA GLY A 3 -0.69 -16.00 3.34
C GLY A 3 -0.82 -14.79 4.28
N ASN A 4 -0.51 -14.94 5.58
CA ASN A 4 -0.61 -13.88 6.58
C ASN A 4 0.75 -13.34 7.04
N THR A 5 1.85 -13.82 6.46
CA THR A 5 3.22 -13.40 6.76
C THR A 5 3.89 -12.90 5.49
N PHE A 6 4.58 -11.77 5.59
CA PHE A 6 5.36 -11.13 4.52
C PHE A 6 6.79 -10.88 5.02
N GLY A 7 7.81 -10.99 4.12
CA GLY A 7 9.22 -10.82 4.41
C GLY A 7 9.96 -12.12 4.75
N HIS A 8 11.29 -12.10 4.67
CA HIS A 8 12.19 -13.21 4.95
C HIS A 8 12.88 -13.06 6.30
N LEU A 9 13.67 -12.01 6.50
CA LEU A 9 14.33 -11.67 7.76
C LEU A 9 13.49 -10.66 8.56
N PHE A 10 13.09 -9.55 7.92
CA PHE A 10 12.15 -8.60 8.53
C PHE A 10 10.73 -9.05 8.21
N ARG A 11 10.14 -9.83 9.08
CA ARG A 11 8.85 -10.48 8.83
C ARG A 11 7.71 -9.80 9.57
N LEU A 12 6.62 -9.56 8.85
CA LEU A 12 5.36 -9.10 9.41
C LEU A 12 4.31 -10.21 9.29
N THR A 13 3.80 -10.70 10.41
CA THR A 13 2.60 -11.54 10.44
C THR A 13 1.42 -10.71 10.92
N THR A 14 0.31 -10.67 10.16
CA THR A 14 -0.89 -9.90 10.50
C THR A 14 -2.05 -10.80 10.92
N PHE A 15 -2.89 -10.33 11.84
CA PHE A 15 -4.08 -11.03 12.34
C PHE A 15 -5.23 -10.07 12.62
N GLY A 16 -6.40 -10.62 12.92
CA GLY A 16 -7.63 -9.88 13.23
C GLY A 16 -8.44 -9.51 11.99
N GLU A 17 -9.71 -9.22 12.18
CA GLU A 17 -10.71 -8.90 11.16
C GLU A 17 -11.24 -7.48 11.34
N SER A 18 -11.79 -6.91 10.25
CA SER A 18 -12.28 -5.51 10.24
C SER A 18 -13.40 -5.21 11.22
N HIS A 19 -14.15 -6.23 11.64
CA HIS A 19 -15.26 -6.15 12.61
C HIS A 19 -15.04 -7.07 13.83
N GLY A 20 -13.82 -7.59 14.01
CA GLY A 20 -13.37 -8.19 15.27
C GLY A 20 -13.02 -7.12 16.31
N GLU A 21 -12.56 -7.51 17.48
CA GLU A 21 -12.17 -6.60 18.57
C GLU A 21 -11.00 -5.70 18.18
N ALA A 22 -10.03 -6.26 17.47
CA ALA A 22 -8.82 -5.57 17.04
C ALA A 22 -8.25 -6.20 15.77
N ILE A 23 -7.38 -5.45 15.11
CA ILE A 23 -6.38 -5.96 14.16
C ILE A 23 -5.01 -5.82 14.80
N GLY A 24 -4.05 -6.64 14.41
CA GLY A 24 -2.72 -6.56 14.97
C GLY A 24 -1.68 -7.27 14.13
N GLY A 25 -0.44 -7.16 14.56
CA GLY A 25 0.68 -7.78 13.90
C GLY A 25 1.81 -8.14 14.87
N VAL A 26 2.66 -9.02 14.37
CA VAL A 26 3.93 -9.36 14.99
C VAL A 26 5.01 -9.10 13.96
N ILE A 27 5.96 -8.22 14.30
CA ILE A 27 7.18 -8.00 13.53
C ILE A 27 8.28 -8.85 14.18
N ASP A 28 8.87 -9.75 13.40
CA ASP A 28 10.00 -10.57 13.80
C ASP A 28 11.22 -10.22 12.96
N GLY A 29 12.43 -10.30 13.53
CA GLY A 29 13.68 -9.97 12.85
C GLY A 29 14.00 -8.48 12.78
N CYS A 30 13.31 -7.64 13.54
CA CYS A 30 13.70 -6.24 13.68
C CYS A 30 15.03 -6.13 14.47
N PRO A 31 16.07 -5.43 13.96
CA PRO A 31 17.31 -5.27 14.68
C PRO A 31 17.11 -4.66 16.07
N ALA A 32 17.91 -5.08 17.05
CA ALA A 32 17.93 -4.50 18.39
C ALA A 32 18.54 -3.10 18.39
N GLY A 33 18.15 -2.27 19.37
CA GLY A 33 18.74 -0.95 19.61
C GLY A 33 18.24 0.18 18.72
N ILE A 34 17.23 -0.05 17.86
CA ILE A 34 16.61 1.00 17.07
C ILE A 34 15.76 1.88 18.00
N ALA A 35 16.11 3.15 18.12
CA ALA A 35 15.28 4.14 18.83
C ALA A 35 14.02 4.42 18.02
N LEU A 36 12.85 4.23 18.63
CA LEU A 36 11.55 4.40 17.97
C LEU A 36 10.95 5.78 18.27
N ASP A 37 10.65 6.53 17.20
CA ASP A 37 9.78 7.70 17.24
C ASP A 37 8.31 7.25 17.12
N PHE A 38 7.64 7.11 18.25
CA PHE A 38 6.24 6.69 18.31
C PHE A 38 5.29 7.72 17.70
N GLU A 39 5.63 9.00 17.75
CA GLU A 39 4.84 10.04 17.13
C GLU A 39 4.92 9.94 15.61
N GLN A 40 6.08 9.62 15.06
CA GLN A 40 6.23 9.35 13.62
C GLN A 40 5.39 8.14 13.20
N ILE A 41 5.41 7.05 13.97
CA ILE A 41 4.59 5.87 13.70
C ILE A 41 3.10 6.26 13.69
N GLN A 42 2.65 7.05 14.66
CA GLN A 42 1.26 7.50 14.72
C GLN A 42 0.92 8.46 13.57
N ARG A 43 1.83 9.36 13.18
CA ARG A 43 1.64 10.23 11.99
C ARG A 43 1.45 9.42 10.71
N GLU A 44 2.19 8.34 10.51
CA GLU A 44 1.98 7.45 9.35
C GLU A 44 0.61 6.77 9.38
N LEU A 45 0.15 6.32 10.55
CA LEU A 45 -1.20 5.79 10.73
C LEU A 45 -2.27 6.86 10.46
N ASP A 46 -2.05 8.08 10.93
CA ASP A 46 -2.96 9.21 10.71
C ASP A 46 -3.10 9.56 9.22
N ARG A 47 -2.03 9.44 8.44
CA ARG A 47 -2.07 9.57 6.97
C ARG A 47 -2.93 8.50 6.30
N ARG A 48 -3.05 7.30 6.90
CA ARG A 48 -3.82 6.16 6.37
C ARG A 48 -5.26 6.14 6.89
N ARG A 49 -5.54 6.60 8.11
CA ARG A 49 -6.83 6.45 8.78
C ARG A 49 -8.02 6.97 7.95
N PRO A 50 -9.25 6.49 8.21
CA PRO A 50 -10.47 7.07 7.61
C PRO A 50 -10.78 8.46 8.17
N GLY A 51 -11.64 9.21 7.47
CA GLY A 51 -12.19 10.47 7.97
C GLY A 51 -11.25 11.68 7.90
N GLN A 52 -10.22 11.65 7.07
CA GLN A 52 -9.23 12.72 6.95
C GLN A 52 -9.72 13.93 6.13
N SER A 53 -10.64 13.71 5.19
CA SER A 53 -11.12 14.75 4.27
C SER A 53 -12.50 14.43 3.73
N ALA A 54 -13.08 15.38 2.98
CA ALA A 54 -14.38 15.22 2.33
C ALA A 54 -14.40 14.16 1.21
N ILE A 55 -13.24 13.78 0.68
CA ILE A 55 -13.11 12.80 -0.43
C ILE A 55 -12.82 11.37 0.02
N VAL A 56 -12.79 11.11 1.32
CA VAL A 56 -12.63 9.77 1.90
C VAL A 56 -13.85 9.40 2.74
N THR A 57 -13.92 8.14 3.18
CA THR A 57 -14.98 7.67 4.08
C THR A 57 -15.08 8.52 5.34
N GLN A 58 -16.30 8.76 5.81
CA GLN A 58 -16.56 9.55 7.02
C GLN A 58 -16.46 8.76 8.34
N ARG A 59 -15.96 7.52 8.28
CA ARG A 59 -15.65 6.77 9.50
C ARG A 59 -14.59 7.54 10.30
N LYS A 60 -14.73 7.60 11.60
CA LYS A 60 -13.76 8.26 12.49
C LYS A 60 -13.12 7.22 13.38
N GLU A 61 -12.04 6.61 12.95
CA GLU A 61 -11.23 5.73 13.78
C GLU A 61 -9.88 6.39 14.06
N ALA A 62 -9.48 6.38 15.31
CA ALA A 62 -8.22 7.03 15.73
C ALA A 62 -6.99 6.22 15.33
N ASP A 63 -7.16 4.93 14.98
CA ASP A 63 -6.07 3.99 14.61
C ASP A 63 -4.86 4.06 15.56
N LYS A 64 -5.12 4.16 16.89
CA LYS A 64 -4.04 4.19 17.89
C LYS A 64 -3.41 2.82 18.02
N VAL A 65 -2.09 2.77 17.83
CA VAL A 65 -1.32 1.54 18.02
C VAL A 65 -0.98 1.36 19.51
N GLN A 66 -1.13 0.13 20.00
CA GLN A 66 -0.66 -0.31 21.30
C GLN A 66 0.39 -1.40 21.10
N PHE A 67 1.61 -1.12 21.56
CA PHE A 67 2.71 -2.09 21.57
C PHE A 67 2.62 -2.98 22.80
N LEU A 68 2.87 -4.28 22.62
CA LEU A 68 2.72 -5.31 23.66
C LEU A 68 4.06 -5.97 24.02
N SER A 69 5.05 -5.95 23.12
CA SER A 69 6.34 -6.60 23.31
C SER A 69 7.41 -6.02 22.38
N GLY A 70 8.67 -6.43 22.57
CA GLY A 70 9.80 -6.14 21.68
C GLY A 70 10.38 -4.74 21.82
N ILE A 71 9.96 -3.97 22.83
CA ILE A 71 10.38 -2.57 23.07
C ILE A 71 10.74 -2.39 24.55
N PHE A 72 11.89 -1.79 24.81
CA PHE A 72 12.34 -1.41 26.14
C PHE A 72 12.97 -0.01 26.10
N GLU A 73 12.56 0.89 26.97
CA GLU A 73 13.04 2.29 27.04
C GLU A 73 13.06 3.00 25.69
N GLY A 74 12.00 2.79 24.88
CA GLY A 74 11.83 3.41 23.56
C GLY A 74 12.71 2.81 22.45
N LYS A 75 13.39 1.68 22.70
CA LYS A 75 14.24 0.99 21.72
C LYS A 75 13.77 -0.43 21.48
N THR A 76 14.01 -0.93 20.29
CA THR A 76 13.76 -2.33 19.92
C THR A 76 14.74 -3.24 20.68
N THR A 77 14.25 -4.43 21.09
CA THR A 77 15.05 -5.39 21.87
C THR A 77 15.65 -6.53 21.05
N GLY A 78 15.22 -6.64 19.76
CA GLY A 78 15.50 -7.81 18.93
C GLY A 78 14.51 -8.97 19.12
N ALA A 79 13.69 -8.92 20.19
CA ALA A 79 12.54 -9.83 20.34
C ALA A 79 11.39 -9.42 19.45
N PRO A 80 10.41 -10.33 19.15
CA PRO A 80 9.26 -10.00 18.34
C PRO A 80 8.47 -8.80 18.88
N ILE A 81 8.18 -7.82 18.01
CA ILE A 81 7.37 -6.65 18.33
C ILE A 81 5.92 -6.99 18.05
N GLY A 82 5.17 -7.29 19.13
CA GLY A 82 3.72 -7.50 19.07
C GLY A 82 2.98 -6.18 19.26
N PHE A 83 1.93 -5.94 18.46
CA PHE A 83 1.10 -4.74 18.59
C PHE A 83 -0.33 -4.98 18.10
N ILE A 84 -1.26 -4.16 18.61
CA ILE A 84 -2.68 -4.18 18.23
C ILE A 84 -3.19 -2.77 17.95
N ILE A 85 -4.26 -2.70 17.15
CA ILE A 85 -5.08 -1.50 16.89
C ILE A 85 -6.53 -1.91 17.14
N ALA A 86 -7.17 -1.34 18.16
CA ALA A 86 -8.55 -1.64 18.49
C ALA A 86 -9.52 -1.16 17.40
N ASN A 87 -10.58 -1.92 17.15
CA ASN A 87 -11.70 -1.53 16.31
C ASN A 87 -12.78 -0.88 17.19
N THR A 88 -12.83 0.44 17.24
CA THR A 88 -13.70 1.18 18.17
C THR A 88 -15.04 1.60 17.58
N GLN A 89 -15.21 1.59 16.28
CA GLN A 89 -16.42 2.07 15.57
C GLN A 89 -16.96 1.07 14.56
N GLN A 90 -16.92 -0.21 14.90
CA GLN A 90 -17.58 -1.24 14.12
C GLN A 90 -19.09 -1.25 14.39
N HIS A 91 -19.90 -1.18 13.32
CA HIS A 91 -21.35 -1.36 13.37
C HIS A 91 -21.70 -2.63 12.60
N SER A 92 -21.68 -3.77 13.26
CA SER A 92 -21.91 -5.07 12.64
C SER A 92 -23.32 -5.20 12.04
N GLN A 93 -24.29 -4.51 12.63
CA GLN A 93 -25.69 -4.46 12.14
C GLN A 93 -25.84 -3.84 10.74
N ASP A 94 -24.91 -2.99 10.33
CA ASP A 94 -24.92 -2.38 8.98
C ASP A 94 -24.75 -3.43 7.86
N TYR A 95 -24.39 -4.67 8.20
CA TYR A 95 -24.07 -5.75 7.25
C TYR A 95 -25.07 -6.91 7.25
N ASP A 96 -26.12 -6.90 8.08
CA ASP A 96 -27.07 -8.00 8.18
C ASP A 96 -27.76 -8.31 6.84
N HIS A 97 -28.03 -7.29 6.02
CA HIS A 97 -28.58 -7.43 4.67
C HIS A 97 -27.64 -8.12 3.68
N LEU A 98 -26.33 -8.32 4.04
CA LEU A 98 -25.33 -8.99 3.21
C LEU A 98 -25.17 -10.47 3.52
N LYS A 99 -25.91 -10.99 4.52
CA LYS A 99 -25.72 -12.36 5.02
C LYS A 99 -25.88 -13.39 3.91
N ASP A 100 -26.88 -13.22 3.08
CA ASP A 100 -27.28 -14.22 2.08
C ASP A 100 -26.98 -13.83 0.64
N LEU A 101 -26.23 -12.73 0.42
CA LEU A 101 -25.88 -12.27 -0.92
C LEU A 101 -24.38 -12.03 -1.10
N TYR A 102 -23.93 -11.97 -2.34
CA TYR A 102 -22.53 -11.70 -2.70
C TYR A 102 -22.43 -10.35 -3.38
N ARG A 103 -21.63 -9.45 -2.83
CA ARG A 103 -21.38 -8.14 -3.43
C ARG A 103 -20.57 -8.30 -4.74
N PRO A 104 -20.99 -7.64 -5.85
CA PRO A 104 -20.21 -7.65 -7.08
C PRO A 104 -18.76 -7.21 -6.86
N SER A 105 -17.81 -7.91 -7.49
CA SER A 105 -16.37 -7.62 -7.39
C SER A 105 -15.77 -7.59 -5.99
N HIS A 106 -16.48 -8.04 -4.95
CA HIS A 106 -15.99 -8.21 -3.58
C HIS A 106 -15.55 -9.66 -3.32
N ALA A 107 -14.86 -9.90 -2.21
CA ALA A 107 -14.33 -11.24 -1.87
C ALA A 107 -15.37 -12.20 -1.28
N ASP A 108 -16.63 -11.81 -1.14
CA ASP A 108 -17.66 -12.57 -0.43
C ASP A 108 -17.80 -14.00 -0.93
N TYR A 109 -18.02 -14.18 -2.22
CA TYR A 109 -18.19 -15.48 -2.86
C TYR A 109 -16.95 -16.36 -2.73
N VAL A 110 -15.78 -15.83 -3.07
CA VAL A 110 -14.53 -16.62 -3.09
C VAL A 110 -14.07 -17.03 -1.70
N TYR A 111 -14.36 -16.22 -0.67
CA TYR A 111 -14.08 -16.57 0.72
C TYR A 111 -14.98 -17.70 1.19
N GLU A 112 -16.28 -17.63 0.91
CA GLU A 112 -17.22 -18.67 1.28
C GLU A 112 -16.91 -20.00 0.58
N GLN A 113 -16.61 -19.96 -0.74
CA GLN A 113 -16.23 -21.16 -1.49
C GLN A 113 -14.92 -21.78 -1.01
N LYS A 114 -13.95 -20.96 -0.62
CA LYS A 114 -12.64 -21.45 -0.19
C LYS A 114 -12.63 -22.01 1.23
N TYR A 115 -13.33 -21.34 2.16
CA TYR A 115 -13.26 -21.67 3.59
C TYR A 115 -14.52 -22.35 4.12
N GLY A 116 -15.58 -22.46 3.33
CA GLY A 116 -16.88 -23.03 3.75
C GLY A 116 -17.66 -22.16 4.74
N LEU A 117 -17.05 -21.04 5.19
CA LEU A 117 -17.62 -20.12 6.16
C LEU A 117 -17.16 -18.69 5.82
N ARG A 118 -18.10 -17.76 5.92
CA ARG A 118 -17.84 -16.33 5.79
C ARG A 118 -18.46 -15.55 6.94
N ASP A 119 -17.68 -14.73 7.62
CA ASP A 119 -18.22 -13.68 8.46
C ASP A 119 -18.72 -12.53 7.57
N TYR A 120 -20.04 -12.36 7.48
CA TYR A 120 -20.68 -11.36 6.63
C TYR A 120 -20.60 -9.94 7.22
N ARG A 121 -20.19 -9.79 8.49
CA ARG A 121 -20.08 -8.51 9.19
C ARG A 121 -18.90 -7.67 8.69
N GLY A 122 -18.86 -7.36 7.40
CA GLY A 122 -17.82 -6.58 6.75
C GLY A 122 -16.96 -7.36 5.77
N GLY A 123 -15.73 -6.93 5.56
CA GLY A 123 -14.77 -7.58 4.64
C GLY A 123 -13.81 -8.55 5.33
N GLY A 124 -13.87 -8.70 6.66
CA GLY A 124 -12.94 -9.55 7.43
C GLY A 124 -11.48 -9.25 7.09
N ARG A 125 -10.70 -10.28 6.77
CA ARG A 125 -9.30 -10.19 6.31
C ARG A 125 -9.14 -9.56 4.94
N SER A 126 -10.17 -9.57 4.08
CA SER A 126 -10.12 -8.89 2.77
C SER A 126 -10.36 -7.39 2.84
N SER A 127 -10.68 -6.86 4.01
CA SER A 127 -10.88 -5.43 4.22
C SER A 127 -9.57 -4.65 4.18
N ALA A 128 -9.60 -3.45 3.58
CA ALA A 128 -8.48 -2.51 3.62
C ALA A 128 -8.13 -2.04 5.05
N ARG A 129 -8.94 -2.37 6.08
CA ARG A 129 -8.64 -2.15 7.50
C ARG A 129 -7.32 -2.79 7.91
N GLU A 130 -7.03 -3.99 7.41
CA GLU A 130 -5.82 -4.76 7.66
C GLU A 130 -4.55 -3.98 7.31
N THR A 131 -4.58 -3.09 6.32
CA THR A 131 -3.41 -2.31 5.91
C THR A 131 -2.88 -1.34 6.98
N ALA A 132 -3.65 -1.03 8.03
CA ALA A 132 -3.14 -0.24 9.15
C ALA A 132 -1.98 -0.96 9.87
N VAL A 133 -2.05 -2.28 9.97
CA VAL A 133 -0.98 -3.10 10.55
C VAL A 133 0.30 -3.01 9.72
N ARG A 134 0.17 -3.01 8.37
CA ARG A 134 1.30 -2.84 7.44
C ARG A 134 1.95 -1.47 7.59
N VAL A 135 1.15 -0.41 7.81
CA VAL A 135 1.66 0.94 8.00
C VAL A 135 2.48 1.06 9.30
N VAL A 136 2.05 0.42 10.40
CA VAL A 136 2.86 0.36 11.63
C VAL A 136 4.22 -0.28 11.36
N ALA A 137 4.23 -1.44 10.72
CA ALA A 137 5.47 -2.16 10.44
C ALA A 137 6.38 -1.39 9.47
N GLY A 138 5.79 -0.77 8.42
CA GLY A 138 6.52 0.09 7.48
C GLY A 138 7.09 1.35 8.15
N ALA A 139 6.36 1.95 9.10
CA ALA A 139 6.85 3.10 9.86
C ALA A 139 8.04 2.74 10.76
N ILE A 140 8.05 1.54 11.35
CA ILE A 140 9.20 1.01 12.09
C ILE A 140 10.37 0.73 11.14
N ALA A 141 10.11 0.10 9.99
CA ALA A 141 11.12 -0.17 8.98
C ALA A 141 11.82 1.11 8.50
N LYS A 142 11.06 2.18 8.19
CA LYS A 142 11.59 3.49 7.79
C LYS A 142 12.61 4.05 8.79
N GLN A 143 12.50 3.75 10.08
CA GLN A 143 13.38 4.31 11.12
C GLN A 143 14.80 3.73 11.14
N PHE A 144 15.02 2.56 10.54
CA PHE A 144 16.37 2.04 10.36
C PHE A 144 16.86 2.04 8.90
N LEU A 145 16.01 2.39 7.93
CA LEU A 145 16.40 2.61 6.54
C LEU A 145 17.10 3.98 6.37
N LYS A 146 18.24 4.17 7.07
CA LYS A 146 18.95 5.45 7.07
C LYS A 146 19.43 5.83 5.67
N GLY A 147 19.15 7.08 5.27
CA GLY A 147 19.53 7.61 3.95
C GLY A 147 18.59 7.22 2.81
N ILE A 148 17.66 6.29 3.03
CA ILE A 148 16.65 5.91 2.02
C ILE A 148 15.38 6.73 2.25
N LYS A 149 14.97 7.48 1.22
CA LYS A 149 13.73 8.27 1.22
C LYS A 149 12.70 7.62 0.31
N ILE A 150 11.55 7.28 0.86
CA ILE A 150 10.41 6.67 0.14
C ILE A 150 9.31 7.71 0.04
N THR A 151 8.91 8.08 -1.16
CA THR A 151 7.88 9.09 -1.42
C THR A 151 6.86 8.53 -2.40
N ALA A 152 5.62 8.37 -1.96
CA ALA A 152 4.53 8.00 -2.84
C ALA A 152 3.53 9.16 -2.98
N TYR A 153 2.85 9.22 -4.11
CA TYR A 153 1.90 10.27 -4.44
C TYR A 153 0.85 9.77 -5.43
N VAL A 154 -0.29 10.44 -5.46
CA VAL A 154 -1.33 10.17 -6.46
C VAL A 154 -0.92 10.81 -7.78
N SER A 155 -0.77 9.99 -8.80
CA SER A 155 -0.44 10.42 -10.16
C SER A 155 -1.62 10.38 -11.12
N ALA A 156 -2.69 9.65 -10.80
CA ALA A 156 -3.92 9.68 -11.58
C ALA A 156 -5.17 9.35 -10.74
N VAL A 157 -6.30 9.95 -11.11
CA VAL A 157 -7.65 9.61 -10.64
C VAL A 157 -8.58 9.58 -11.86
N GLY A 158 -9.10 8.39 -12.19
CA GLY A 158 -9.84 8.19 -13.44
C GLY A 158 -8.96 8.58 -14.65
N GLU A 159 -9.45 9.49 -15.47
CA GLU A 159 -8.73 9.99 -16.65
C GLU A 159 -7.82 11.20 -16.35
N LEU A 160 -7.95 11.81 -15.18
CA LEU A 160 -7.09 12.92 -14.77
C LEU A 160 -5.74 12.37 -14.33
N ALA A 161 -4.68 12.69 -15.07
CA ALA A 161 -3.35 12.14 -14.81
C ALA A 161 -2.27 13.22 -14.91
N LEU A 162 -1.23 13.09 -14.08
CA LEU A 162 0.00 13.86 -14.26
C LEU A 162 0.60 13.54 -15.64
N PRO A 163 1.10 14.55 -16.36
CA PRO A 163 1.85 14.31 -17.59
C PRO A 163 3.08 13.43 -17.28
N GLU A 164 3.49 12.61 -18.24
CA GLU A 164 4.75 11.87 -18.13
C GLU A 164 5.91 12.87 -18.06
N LYS A 165 6.40 13.10 -16.87
CA LYS A 165 7.57 13.94 -16.56
C LYS A 165 8.51 13.14 -15.69
N ASP A 166 9.78 13.49 -15.76
CA ASP A 166 10.78 13.02 -14.81
C ASP A 166 10.30 13.39 -13.39
N HIS A 167 10.27 12.40 -12.49
CA HIS A 167 9.89 12.61 -11.09
C HIS A 167 10.76 13.63 -10.37
N GLN A 168 12.00 13.86 -10.84
CA GLN A 168 12.91 14.89 -10.33
C GLN A 168 12.39 16.31 -10.53
N LEU A 169 11.46 16.52 -11.47
CA LEU A 169 10.82 17.80 -11.74
C LEU A 169 9.56 18.05 -10.92
N LEU A 170 9.17 17.11 -10.07
CA LEU A 170 7.98 17.22 -9.21
C LEU A 170 8.33 17.84 -7.85
N ASP A 171 7.49 18.77 -7.39
CA ASP A 171 7.59 19.30 -6.03
C ASP A 171 6.86 18.41 -5.03
N PHE A 172 7.57 17.47 -4.44
CA PHE A 172 7.01 16.56 -3.45
C PHE A 172 6.56 17.24 -2.15
N SER A 173 6.93 18.50 -1.90
CA SER A 173 6.45 19.27 -0.74
C SER A 173 4.96 19.59 -0.82
N GLN A 174 4.33 19.46 -1.99
CA GLN A 174 2.90 19.70 -2.21
C GLN A 174 2.02 18.49 -1.86
N ILE A 175 2.59 17.29 -1.76
CA ILE A 175 1.83 16.02 -1.59
C ILE A 175 0.89 16.09 -0.37
N GLU A 176 1.40 16.48 0.79
CA GLU A 176 0.61 16.52 2.02
C GLU A 176 -0.17 17.85 2.21
N LYS A 177 -0.08 18.79 1.26
CA LYS A 177 -0.81 20.07 1.33
C LYS A 177 -2.22 20.00 0.72
N ASN A 178 -2.56 18.89 0.07
CA ASN A 178 -3.88 18.68 -0.52
C ASN A 178 -4.43 17.30 -0.16
N PRO A 179 -5.76 17.14 -0.12
CA PRO A 179 -6.39 15.89 0.33
C PRO A 179 -6.24 14.72 -0.66
N VAL A 180 -5.89 15.01 -1.91
CA VAL A 180 -5.65 13.99 -2.95
C VAL A 180 -4.26 13.40 -2.85
N ARG A 181 -3.29 14.16 -2.31
CA ARG A 181 -1.86 13.82 -2.29
C ARG A 181 -1.24 13.79 -3.70
N CYS A 182 -1.64 14.72 -4.55
CA CYS A 182 -1.02 14.95 -5.84
C CYS A 182 0.04 16.06 -5.72
N PRO A 183 1.24 15.91 -6.32
CA PRO A 183 2.29 16.93 -6.26
C PRO A 183 2.01 18.17 -7.12
N ASP A 184 1.04 18.13 -8.03
CA ASP A 184 0.57 19.28 -8.81
C ASP A 184 -0.70 19.86 -8.17
N PRO A 185 -0.67 21.09 -7.61
CA PRO A 185 -1.80 21.67 -6.92
C PRO A 185 -3.04 21.91 -7.81
N VAL A 186 -2.84 22.26 -9.09
CA VAL A 186 -3.93 22.52 -10.03
C VAL A 186 -4.64 21.20 -10.36
N LEU A 187 -3.89 20.17 -10.67
CA LEU A 187 -4.44 18.85 -10.94
C LEU A 187 -5.08 18.25 -9.69
N ALA A 188 -4.50 18.49 -8.51
CA ALA A 188 -5.09 18.05 -7.22
C ALA A 188 -6.50 18.59 -7.01
N GLU A 189 -6.75 19.87 -7.32
CA GLU A 189 -8.06 20.50 -7.22
C GLU A 189 -9.06 19.90 -8.23
N GLN A 190 -8.61 19.64 -9.45
CA GLN A 190 -9.44 18.96 -10.46
C GLN A 190 -9.81 17.53 -10.02
N MET A 191 -8.83 16.76 -9.54
CA MET A 191 -9.06 15.41 -9.01
C MET A 191 -10.00 15.42 -7.80
N GLU A 192 -9.86 16.37 -6.88
CA GLU A 192 -10.73 16.51 -5.72
C GLU A 192 -12.18 16.78 -6.15
N THR A 193 -12.37 17.69 -7.10
CA THR A 193 -13.67 18.03 -7.67
C THR A 193 -14.31 16.82 -8.34
N TYR A 194 -13.52 16.08 -9.13
CA TYR A 194 -14.00 14.87 -9.81
C TYR A 194 -14.41 13.78 -8.81
N ILE A 195 -13.63 13.52 -7.77
CA ILE A 195 -13.98 12.55 -6.72
C ILE A 195 -15.30 12.95 -6.01
N LYS A 196 -15.49 14.25 -5.71
CA LYS A 196 -16.73 14.75 -5.11
C LYS A 196 -17.92 14.56 -6.03
N GLN A 197 -17.75 14.75 -7.34
CA GLN A 197 -18.80 14.51 -8.34
C GLN A 197 -19.18 13.03 -8.38
N VAL A 198 -18.20 12.12 -8.57
CA VAL A 198 -18.42 10.67 -8.60
C VAL A 198 -19.14 10.19 -7.32
N ARG A 199 -18.77 10.74 -6.16
CA ARG A 199 -19.45 10.45 -4.90
C ARG A 199 -20.92 10.87 -4.91
N LYS A 200 -21.27 12.05 -5.48
CA LYS A 200 -22.66 12.51 -5.59
C LYS A 200 -23.50 11.61 -6.48
N GLU A 201 -22.87 11.02 -7.50
CA GLU A 201 -23.49 10.06 -8.42
C GLU A 201 -23.67 8.67 -7.79
N GLY A 202 -23.20 8.47 -6.56
CA GLY A 202 -23.24 7.18 -5.85
C GLY A 202 -22.26 6.14 -6.42
N ASP A 203 -21.26 6.59 -7.16
CA ASP A 203 -20.26 5.77 -7.82
C ASP A 203 -18.87 5.88 -7.15
N THR A 204 -17.89 5.18 -7.71
CA THR A 204 -16.51 5.15 -7.24
C THR A 204 -15.53 5.25 -8.41
N VAL A 205 -14.32 5.74 -8.13
CA VAL A 205 -13.28 5.88 -9.14
C VAL A 205 -11.96 5.30 -8.63
N GLY A 206 -11.21 4.69 -9.53
CA GLY A 206 -9.85 4.21 -9.30
C GLY A 206 -8.80 5.27 -9.63
N GLY A 207 -7.55 4.85 -9.62
CA GLY A 207 -6.44 5.74 -9.97
C GLY A 207 -5.09 5.06 -9.84
N ILE A 208 -4.03 5.85 -9.89
CA ILE A 208 -2.65 5.39 -9.84
C ILE A 208 -1.91 6.10 -8.71
N VAL A 209 -1.19 5.32 -7.92
CA VAL A 209 -0.18 5.80 -6.97
C VAL A 209 1.19 5.54 -7.56
N SER A 210 1.99 6.58 -7.72
CA SER A 210 3.40 6.50 -8.09
C SER A 210 4.27 6.55 -6.84
N CYS A 211 5.40 5.87 -6.87
CA CYS A 211 6.37 5.86 -5.79
C CYS A 211 7.78 6.06 -6.33
N VAL A 212 8.55 6.88 -5.64
CA VAL A 212 9.98 7.09 -5.88
C VAL A 212 10.74 6.79 -4.61
N ILE A 213 11.80 6.00 -4.73
CA ILE A 213 12.68 5.61 -3.63
C ILE A 213 14.09 6.08 -3.97
N GLN A 214 14.62 6.97 -3.15
CA GLN A 214 15.92 7.60 -3.33
C GLN A 214 16.92 7.09 -2.29
N GLY A 215 18.21 7.10 -2.65
CA GLY A 215 19.29 6.73 -1.71
C GLY A 215 19.42 5.24 -1.45
N VAL A 216 18.85 4.40 -2.30
CA VAL A 216 19.01 2.94 -2.19
C VAL A 216 20.43 2.57 -2.61
N PRO A 217 21.21 1.88 -1.76
CA PRO A 217 22.56 1.44 -2.14
C PRO A 217 22.52 0.41 -3.27
N VAL A 218 23.61 0.29 -4.00
CA VAL A 218 23.80 -0.82 -4.95
C VAL A 218 23.83 -2.14 -4.17
N GLY A 219 23.12 -3.18 -4.69
CA GLY A 219 23.26 -4.53 -4.18
C GLY A 219 22.03 -5.09 -3.46
N LEU A 220 20.92 -4.36 -3.34
CA LEU A 220 19.68 -4.90 -2.76
C LEU A 220 18.90 -5.70 -3.79
N GLY A 221 18.54 -6.93 -3.47
CA GLY A 221 17.81 -7.84 -4.35
C GLY A 221 18.64 -9.06 -4.75
N GLU A 222 18.00 -10.03 -5.39
CA GLU A 222 18.59 -11.29 -5.81
C GLU A 222 18.44 -11.49 -7.34
N PRO A 223 19.29 -12.33 -7.97
CA PRO A 223 19.36 -12.35 -9.43
C PRO A 223 18.27 -13.16 -10.12
N VAL A 224 17.59 -14.11 -9.47
CA VAL A 224 16.66 -15.02 -10.18
C VAL A 224 15.21 -14.84 -9.73
N PHE A 225 14.79 -15.44 -8.63
CA PHE A 225 13.37 -15.43 -8.24
C PHE A 225 13.02 -14.25 -7.31
N ASP A 226 13.90 -13.96 -6.34
CA ASP A 226 13.68 -12.93 -5.34
C ASP A 226 14.27 -11.58 -5.79
N ARG A 227 14.01 -11.21 -7.04
CA ARG A 227 14.43 -9.93 -7.63
C ARG A 227 13.74 -8.78 -6.88
N LEU A 228 14.46 -7.71 -6.64
CA LEU A 228 13.91 -6.56 -5.92
C LEU A 228 12.60 -6.05 -6.52
N HIS A 229 12.50 -5.94 -7.85
CA HIS A 229 11.25 -5.53 -8.49
C HIS A 229 10.14 -6.59 -8.40
N ALA A 230 10.48 -7.88 -8.32
CA ALA A 230 9.50 -8.94 -8.14
C ALA A 230 8.90 -8.89 -6.73
N GLU A 231 9.72 -8.69 -5.70
CA GLU A 231 9.23 -8.54 -4.33
C GLU A 231 8.48 -7.22 -4.11
N LEU A 232 8.93 -6.10 -4.73
CA LEU A 232 8.13 -4.87 -4.78
C LEU A 232 6.78 -5.11 -5.46
N GLY A 233 6.74 -5.81 -6.59
CA GLY A 233 5.50 -6.18 -7.28
C GLY A 233 4.59 -7.06 -6.42
N LYS A 234 5.12 -8.07 -5.76
CA LYS A 234 4.39 -8.93 -4.79
C LYS A 234 3.83 -8.10 -3.63
N ALA A 235 4.63 -7.20 -3.07
CA ALA A 235 4.21 -6.29 -2.01
C ALA A 235 3.03 -5.42 -2.47
N MET A 236 3.14 -4.75 -3.61
CA MET A 236 2.12 -3.85 -4.15
C MET A 236 0.85 -4.61 -4.56
N LEU A 237 0.96 -5.75 -5.27
CA LEU A 237 -0.18 -6.58 -5.68
C LEU A 237 -0.90 -7.23 -4.48
N SER A 238 -0.28 -7.29 -3.31
CA SER A 238 -0.92 -7.72 -2.07
C SER A 238 -1.83 -6.66 -1.44
N ILE A 239 -1.75 -5.40 -1.88
CA ILE A 239 -2.59 -4.31 -1.37
C ILE A 239 -4.00 -4.44 -1.96
N ASN A 240 -5.01 -4.23 -1.11
CA ASN A 240 -6.41 -4.28 -1.54
C ASN A 240 -6.68 -3.33 -2.71
N ALA A 241 -7.51 -3.77 -3.67
CA ALA A 241 -7.89 -3.05 -4.89
C ALA A 241 -6.76 -2.88 -5.94
N VAL A 242 -5.55 -3.26 -5.70
CA VAL A 242 -4.48 -3.22 -6.72
C VAL A 242 -4.78 -4.17 -7.86
N LYS A 243 -4.54 -3.71 -9.11
CA LYS A 243 -4.75 -4.43 -10.37
C LYS A 243 -3.53 -4.42 -11.27
N GLY A 244 -2.55 -3.56 -11.02
CA GLY A 244 -1.37 -3.47 -11.84
C GLY A 244 -0.19 -2.89 -11.07
N PHE A 245 0.99 -3.29 -11.49
CA PHE A 245 2.27 -2.79 -11.04
C PHE A 245 3.20 -2.69 -12.25
N GLU A 246 3.89 -1.59 -12.40
CA GLU A 246 5.00 -1.46 -13.35
C GLU A 246 6.11 -0.60 -12.74
N TYR A 247 7.36 -0.88 -13.11
CA TYR A 247 8.53 -0.16 -12.61
C TYR A 247 9.40 0.33 -13.78
N GLY A 248 10.19 1.36 -13.54
CA GLY A 248 11.01 1.98 -14.58
C GLY A 248 10.17 2.44 -15.75
N GLY A 249 10.65 2.20 -16.95
CA GLY A 249 9.94 2.52 -18.19
C GLY A 249 8.69 1.65 -18.45
N GLY A 250 8.48 0.59 -17.65
CA GLY A 250 7.28 -0.25 -17.66
C GLY A 250 6.83 -0.67 -19.07
N PHE A 251 5.53 -0.66 -19.32
CA PHE A 251 4.95 -0.99 -20.63
C PHE A 251 5.41 -0.03 -21.75
N ALA A 252 5.76 1.22 -21.44
CA ALA A 252 6.24 2.16 -22.47
C ALA A 252 7.59 1.73 -23.07
N SER A 253 8.41 1.00 -22.33
CA SER A 253 9.69 0.46 -22.85
C SER A 253 9.50 -0.51 -24.02
N THR A 254 8.35 -1.21 -24.11
CA THR A 254 8.06 -2.15 -25.21
C THR A 254 7.95 -1.47 -26.57
N ARG A 255 7.71 -0.17 -26.59
CA ARG A 255 7.60 0.65 -27.83
C ARG A 255 8.94 1.22 -28.28
N LYS A 256 10.01 1.05 -27.50
CA LYS A 256 11.35 1.56 -27.78
C LYS A 256 12.21 0.47 -28.41
N ARG A 257 13.18 0.89 -29.23
CA ARG A 257 14.29 0.03 -29.63
C ARG A 257 15.32 -0.08 -28.52
N GLY A 258 16.09 -1.16 -28.46
CA GLY A 258 17.13 -1.34 -27.44
C GLY A 258 18.08 -0.16 -27.31
N SER A 259 18.53 0.40 -28.45
CA SER A 259 19.39 1.61 -28.48
C SER A 259 18.75 2.88 -27.86
N GLN A 260 17.43 2.93 -27.75
CA GLN A 260 16.68 4.03 -27.16
C GLN A 260 16.31 3.76 -25.68
N ASN A 261 16.40 2.51 -25.24
CA ASN A 261 16.01 2.08 -23.91
C ASN A 261 17.20 1.73 -23.00
N ASN A 262 18.41 1.58 -23.54
CA ASN A 262 19.58 1.26 -22.75
C ASN A 262 20.01 2.44 -21.88
N ASP A 263 20.19 2.20 -20.61
CA ASP A 263 20.75 3.15 -19.64
C ASP A 263 22.29 3.11 -19.74
N ILE A 264 22.87 4.12 -20.40
CA ILE A 264 24.31 4.18 -20.65
C ILE A 264 25.04 4.59 -19.38
N PHE A 265 26.01 3.76 -18.95
CA PHE A 265 26.83 4.05 -17.77
C PHE A 265 27.69 5.30 -17.93
N LEU A 266 27.81 6.04 -16.86
CA LEU A 266 28.73 7.16 -16.69
C LEU A 266 29.97 6.72 -15.89
N PRO A 267 31.07 7.50 -15.91
CA PRO A 267 32.30 7.10 -15.23
C PRO A 267 32.18 6.94 -13.71
N ASP A 268 31.18 7.54 -13.08
CA ASP A 268 30.89 7.45 -11.66
C ASP A 268 30.02 6.23 -11.28
N GLY A 269 29.68 5.37 -12.27
CA GLY A 269 28.85 4.19 -12.06
C GLY A 269 27.34 4.47 -12.10
N THR A 270 26.93 5.72 -12.21
CA THR A 270 25.52 6.08 -12.48
C THR A 270 25.17 5.88 -13.96
N THR A 271 23.91 6.13 -14.33
CA THR A 271 23.48 6.02 -15.73
C THR A 271 22.90 7.34 -16.23
N ARG A 272 23.05 7.59 -17.55
CA ARG A 272 22.55 8.82 -18.22
C ARG A 272 21.03 8.91 -18.18
N THR A 273 20.36 7.77 -18.27
CA THR A 273 18.91 7.61 -18.19
C THR A 273 18.61 6.56 -17.14
N ASN A 274 17.37 6.40 -16.74
CA ASN A 274 16.98 5.42 -15.72
C ASN A 274 15.72 4.67 -16.14
N TYR A 275 15.68 4.16 -17.39
CA TYR A 275 14.56 3.36 -17.86
C TYR A 275 14.45 2.02 -17.13
N SER A 276 15.56 1.49 -16.60
CA SER A 276 15.59 0.32 -15.73
C SER A 276 14.91 0.55 -14.37
N GLY A 277 14.60 1.80 -14.01
CA GLY A 277 13.91 2.13 -12.75
C GLY A 277 14.73 1.80 -11.50
N GLY A 278 16.07 2.01 -11.54
CA GLY A 278 16.96 1.79 -10.41
C GLY A 278 17.30 0.31 -10.14
N ILE A 279 16.85 -0.62 -10.98
CA ILE A 279 17.02 -2.06 -10.78
C ILE A 279 17.49 -2.73 -12.07
N GLN A 280 18.66 -3.36 -12.02
CA GLN A 280 19.25 -4.10 -13.13
C GLN A 280 19.54 -5.54 -12.70
N GLY A 281 19.16 -6.52 -13.52
CA GLY A 281 19.35 -7.94 -13.18
C GLY A 281 18.57 -8.43 -11.95
N GLY A 282 17.68 -7.59 -11.39
CA GLY A 282 16.95 -7.88 -10.14
C GLY A 282 17.53 -7.19 -8.90
N ILE A 283 18.62 -6.46 -9.07
CA ILE A 283 19.42 -5.86 -8.00
C ILE A 283 19.43 -4.33 -8.16
N SER A 284 19.35 -3.58 -7.06
CA SER A 284 19.44 -2.12 -7.08
C SER A 284 20.80 -1.65 -7.62
N ASN A 285 20.79 -0.61 -8.47
CA ASN A 285 21.97 -0.08 -9.13
C ASN A 285 22.43 1.30 -8.61
N GLY A 286 21.83 1.79 -7.51
CA GLY A 286 22.13 3.09 -6.92
C GLY A 286 21.36 4.28 -7.48
N MET A 287 20.65 4.10 -8.61
CA MET A 287 19.74 5.11 -9.15
C MET A 287 18.40 5.09 -8.39
N ASP A 288 17.60 6.15 -8.53
CA ASP A 288 16.25 6.20 -7.98
C ASP A 288 15.41 5.01 -8.45
N ILE A 289 14.76 4.31 -7.52
CA ILE A 289 13.78 3.30 -7.86
C ILE A 289 12.43 3.98 -8.01
N TYR A 290 11.76 3.79 -9.14
CA TYR A 290 10.42 4.33 -9.34
C TYR A 290 9.48 3.31 -9.98
N PHE A 291 8.21 3.36 -9.54
CA PHE A 291 7.17 2.45 -10.00
C PHE A 291 5.79 3.07 -9.87
N ARG A 292 4.79 2.45 -10.52
CA ARG A 292 3.38 2.84 -10.49
C ARG A 292 2.50 1.66 -10.08
N VAL A 293 1.46 1.95 -9.31
CA VAL A 293 0.50 0.96 -8.80
C VAL A 293 -0.92 1.39 -9.17
N ALA A 294 -1.60 0.57 -9.95
CA ALA A 294 -2.96 0.83 -10.41
C ALA A 294 -4.00 0.24 -9.44
N PHE A 295 -4.94 1.07 -9.01
CA PHE A 295 -6.04 0.73 -8.10
C PHE A 295 -7.38 0.76 -8.85
N LYS A 296 -8.15 -0.32 -8.77
CA LYS A 296 -9.51 -0.33 -9.29
C LYS A 296 -10.45 0.53 -8.43
N PRO A 297 -11.61 0.95 -8.96
CA PRO A 297 -12.69 1.53 -8.17
C PRO A 297 -13.13 0.62 -7.01
N VAL A 298 -13.67 1.20 -5.95
CA VAL A 298 -14.24 0.44 -4.82
C VAL A 298 -15.46 -0.35 -5.31
N ALA A 299 -15.57 -1.60 -4.91
CA ALA A 299 -16.62 -2.49 -5.40
C ALA A 299 -18.02 -2.18 -4.84
N THR A 300 -18.11 -1.51 -3.68
CA THR A 300 -19.40 -1.20 -3.06
C THR A 300 -19.90 0.15 -3.55
N LEU A 301 -20.90 0.13 -4.40
CA LEU A 301 -21.56 1.31 -4.97
C LEU A 301 -22.84 1.64 -4.21
N MET A 302 -23.24 2.92 -4.24
CA MET A 302 -24.54 3.38 -3.75
C MET A 302 -25.63 3.31 -4.83
N GLN A 303 -25.27 2.85 -6.02
CA GLN A 303 -26.17 2.57 -7.14
C GLN A 303 -26.70 1.13 -7.05
N GLU A 304 -27.88 0.89 -7.62
CA GLU A 304 -28.45 -0.45 -7.71
C GLU A 304 -27.68 -1.32 -8.70
N GLN A 305 -27.37 -2.55 -8.30
CA GLN A 305 -26.61 -3.52 -9.09
C GLN A 305 -27.30 -4.89 -9.02
N GLU A 306 -27.22 -5.65 -10.10
CA GLU A 306 -27.60 -7.04 -10.10
C GLU A 306 -26.50 -7.92 -9.51
N THR A 307 -26.88 -8.91 -8.70
CA THR A 307 -26.01 -9.90 -8.11
C THR A 307 -26.75 -11.21 -7.85
N ILE A 308 -26.10 -12.17 -7.17
CA ILE A 308 -26.72 -13.43 -6.76
C ILE A 308 -26.73 -13.58 -5.23
N ASN A 309 -27.74 -14.29 -4.74
CA ASN A 309 -27.78 -14.78 -3.37
C ASN A 309 -27.08 -16.15 -3.23
N ARG A 310 -27.06 -16.72 -2.01
CA ARG A 310 -26.46 -18.05 -1.74
C ARG A 310 -27.14 -19.19 -2.48
N ALA A 311 -28.42 -19.05 -2.84
CA ALA A 311 -29.17 -20.05 -3.62
C ALA A 311 -28.87 -19.96 -5.13
N GLY A 312 -28.09 -18.97 -5.58
CA GLY A 312 -27.82 -18.71 -7.00
C GLY A 312 -28.89 -17.90 -7.71
N GLU A 313 -29.87 -17.37 -6.99
CA GLU A 313 -30.95 -16.55 -7.55
C GLU A 313 -30.48 -15.13 -7.76
N VAL A 314 -30.87 -14.52 -8.91
CA VAL A 314 -30.59 -13.13 -9.24
C VAL A 314 -31.39 -12.19 -8.33
N VAL A 315 -30.69 -11.25 -7.71
CA VAL A 315 -31.27 -10.26 -6.79
C VAL A 315 -30.71 -8.87 -7.07
N GLN A 316 -31.49 -7.82 -6.76
CA GLN A 316 -31.00 -6.46 -6.80
C GLN A 316 -30.30 -6.10 -5.48
N PHE A 317 -29.19 -5.42 -5.60
CA PHE A 317 -28.35 -5.00 -4.48
C PHE A 317 -27.96 -3.53 -4.63
N GLN A 318 -28.10 -2.77 -3.56
CA GLN A 318 -27.56 -1.43 -3.44
C GLN A 318 -26.68 -1.35 -2.21
N GLY A 319 -25.44 -0.90 -2.38
CA GLY A 319 -24.51 -0.70 -1.27
C GLY A 319 -25.04 0.31 -0.27
N LYS A 320 -24.91 0.00 1.01
CA LYS A 320 -25.24 0.91 2.12
C LYS A 320 -24.00 1.16 2.94
N GLY A 321 -23.92 2.31 3.61
CA GLY A 321 -22.84 2.62 4.53
C GLY A 321 -21.85 3.65 3.99
N ARG A 322 -20.70 3.75 4.69
CA ARG A 322 -19.68 4.79 4.50
C ARG A 322 -18.46 4.21 3.79
N HIS A 323 -18.44 4.26 2.46
CA HIS A 323 -17.33 3.78 1.64
C HIS A 323 -16.50 4.94 1.09
N ASP A 324 -15.22 4.66 0.76
CA ASP A 324 -14.38 5.62 0.06
C ASP A 324 -14.86 5.75 -1.40
N PRO A 325 -15.12 6.94 -1.92
CA PRO A 325 -15.39 7.12 -3.36
C PRO A 325 -14.13 6.89 -4.20
N CYS A 326 -12.95 7.08 -3.61
CA CYS A 326 -11.65 6.82 -4.22
C CYS A 326 -10.67 6.39 -3.13
N VAL A 327 -9.96 5.28 -3.35
CA VAL A 327 -9.02 4.72 -2.34
C VAL A 327 -7.60 5.28 -2.45
N VAL A 328 -7.21 5.86 -3.60
CA VAL A 328 -5.80 6.17 -3.87
C VAL A 328 -5.17 7.18 -2.90
N PRO A 329 -5.86 8.22 -2.39
CA PRO A 329 -5.26 9.12 -1.40
C PRO A 329 -4.84 8.40 -0.11
N ARG A 330 -5.61 7.39 0.30
CA ARG A 330 -5.31 6.56 1.49
C ARG A 330 -4.31 5.45 1.19
N ALA A 331 -4.15 5.07 -0.07
CA ALA A 331 -3.18 4.06 -0.49
C ALA A 331 -1.73 4.57 -0.47
N VAL A 332 -1.50 5.87 -0.56
CA VAL A 332 -0.16 6.49 -0.56
C VAL A 332 0.70 5.99 0.61
N PRO A 333 0.33 6.14 1.89
CA PRO A 333 1.15 5.64 3.02
C PRO A 333 1.25 4.11 3.05
N ILE A 334 0.32 3.38 2.44
CA ILE A 334 0.39 1.91 2.36
C ILE A 334 1.46 1.47 1.35
N VAL A 335 1.53 2.14 0.20
CA VAL A 335 2.56 1.92 -0.82
C VAL A 335 3.94 2.21 -0.24
N GLU A 336 4.11 3.33 0.47
CA GLU A 336 5.35 3.66 1.17
C GLU A 336 5.73 2.61 2.22
N ALA A 337 4.77 2.18 3.04
CA ALA A 337 5.00 1.18 4.08
C ALA A 337 5.43 -0.17 3.51
N MET A 338 4.76 -0.65 2.46
CA MET A 338 5.11 -1.92 1.82
C MET A 338 6.47 -1.84 1.12
N SER A 339 6.83 -0.70 0.54
CA SER A 339 8.18 -0.46 0.01
C SER A 339 9.23 -0.52 1.12
N ALA A 340 8.95 0.09 2.27
CA ALA A 340 9.86 0.05 3.42
C ALA A 340 10.07 -1.37 3.95
N LEU A 341 9.02 -2.21 3.98
CA LEU A 341 9.14 -3.61 4.39
C LEU A 341 10.06 -4.41 3.45
N VAL A 342 9.92 -4.24 2.14
CA VAL A 342 10.79 -4.90 1.16
C VAL A 342 12.23 -4.45 1.32
N LEU A 343 12.47 -3.13 1.40
CA LEU A 343 13.81 -2.59 1.51
C LEU A 343 14.49 -2.96 2.84
N ALA A 344 13.73 -2.98 3.94
CA ALA A 344 14.22 -3.41 5.25
C ALA A 344 14.70 -4.87 5.20
N ASP A 345 13.92 -5.74 4.60
CA ASP A 345 14.23 -7.15 4.46
C ASP A 345 15.51 -7.34 3.63
N TYR A 346 15.58 -6.72 2.44
CA TYR A 346 16.75 -6.82 1.57
C TYR A 346 18.01 -6.12 2.13
N LEU A 347 17.84 -5.05 2.90
CA LEU A 347 18.98 -4.43 3.58
C LEU A 347 19.61 -5.37 4.63
N LEU A 348 18.77 -6.10 5.38
CA LEU A 348 19.25 -7.09 6.34
C LEU A 348 19.92 -8.28 5.64
N ILE A 349 19.34 -8.79 4.54
CA ILE A 349 19.93 -9.86 3.73
C ILE A 349 21.29 -9.39 3.18
N HIS A 350 21.35 -8.22 2.56
CA HIS A 350 22.58 -7.67 1.99
C HIS A 350 23.69 -7.52 3.04
N ASN A 351 23.36 -6.99 4.22
CA ASN A 351 24.34 -6.82 5.29
C ASN A 351 24.85 -8.17 5.81
N ALA A 352 24.01 -9.21 5.87
CA ALA A 352 24.43 -10.54 6.28
C ALA A 352 25.48 -11.15 5.34
N TYR A 353 25.45 -10.83 4.05
CA TYR A 353 26.49 -11.25 3.09
C TYR A 353 27.75 -10.37 3.19
N LYS A 354 27.57 -9.06 3.42
CA LYS A 354 28.67 -8.09 3.38
C LYS A 354 29.65 -8.20 4.55
N GLU A 355 29.18 -8.63 5.72
CA GLU A 355 30.03 -8.81 6.91
C GLU A 355 30.94 -10.06 6.84
N LEU A 356 30.78 -10.88 5.81
CA LEU A 356 31.61 -12.08 5.61
C LEU A 356 32.85 -11.83 4.75
N PHE A 357 32.98 -10.66 4.17
CA PHE A 357 34.13 -10.24 3.31
C PHE A 357 34.62 -8.84 3.70
#